data_f299407feb40d136f43bbee1560fd77e
#
_entry.id   f299407feb40d136f43bbee1560fd77e
#
_cell.length_a   1.000
_cell.length_b   1.000
_cell.length_c   1.000
_cell.angle_alpha   90.00
_cell.angle_beta   90.00
_cell.angle_gamma   90.00
#
_symmetry.space_group_name_H-M   'P 1'
#
loop_
_entity.id
_entity.type
_entity.pdbx_description
1 polymer ?
#
loop_
_entity_poly.entity_id
_entity_poly.type
_entity_poly.pdbx_seq_one_letter_code
_entity_poly.pdbx_strand_id
1 'polypeptide(L)'
;MREDIPEGQDEVIGMFLDRISPLRGEIEQIYLFGSRSRGDWRPDSDYDLLIVLKRKDRRIVDGLYDGVMDVLLSTGRLISLKIFTRSEFDRLRSIPTPFMQNLMREGIKIG
;
A
#
# COMPACT_ATOMS: atom_id res chain seq x y z
N MET A 1 14.65 1.16 -1.97
CA MET A 1 13.38 0.91 -1.27
C MET A 1 13.68 0.44 0.15
N ARG A 2 12.99 0.98 1.14
CA ARG A 2 13.22 0.66 2.54
C ARG A 2 12.21 -0.37 3.04
N GLU A 3 12.48 -0.97 4.19
CA GLU A 3 11.57 -1.92 4.82
C GLU A 3 11.08 -1.45 6.19
N ASP A 4 11.59 -0.31 6.67
CA ASP A 4 11.20 0.23 7.96
C ASP A 4 10.05 1.22 7.82
N ILE A 5 9.03 1.09 8.66
CA ILE A 5 7.89 1.98 8.67
C ILE A 5 8.23 3.19 9.54
N PRO A 6 8.00 4.45 9.06
CA PRO A 6 8.22 5.62 9.88
C PRO A 6 7.42 5.57 11.18
N GLU A 7 8.01 6.11 12.23
CA GLU A 7 7.39 6.14 13.54
C GLU A 7 6.03 6.83 13.48
N GLY A 8 5.03 6.28 14.18
CA GLY A 8 3.69 6.83 14.27
C GLY A 8 2.71 6.37 13.18
N GLN A 9 3.16 5.53 12.24
CA GLN A 9 2.29 5.05 11.16
C GLN A 9 1.94 3.58 11.26
N ASP A 10 2.62 2.83 12.11
CA ASP A 10 2.47 1.38 12.22
C ASP A 10 1.09 0.95 12.71
N GLU A 11 0.43 1.78 13.53
CA GLU A 11 -0.89 1.45 14.08
C GLU A 11 -1.96 1.33 12.99
N VAL A 12 -2.05 2.32 12.10
CA VAL A 12 -3.03 2.32 11.01
C VAL A 12 -2.70 1.25 9.99
N ILE A 13 -1.43 1.15 9.62
CA ILE A 13 -0.97 0.14 8.66
C ILE A 13 -1.18 -1.25 9.24
N GLY A 14 -0.88 -1.46 10.52
CA GLY A 14 -1.10 -2.73 11.19
C GLY A 14 -2.56 -3.15 11.18
N MET A 15 -3.47 -2.21 11.41
CA MET A 15 -4.91 -2.49 11.34
C MET A 15 -5.32 -2.92 9.94
N PHE A 16 -4.83 -2.21 8.90
CA PHE A 16 -5.14 -2.57 7.52
C PHE A 16 -4.62 -3.97 7.19
N LEU A 17 -3.36 -4.25 7.52
CA LEU A 17 -2.77 -5.57 7.25
C LEU A 17 -3.53 -6.68 7.96
N ASP A 18 -3.99 -6.42 9.17
CA ASP A 18 -4.80 -7.38 9.93
C ASP A 18 -6.14 -7.65 9.24
N ARG A 19 -6.81 -6.59 8.77
CA ARG A 19 -8.10 -6.72 8.10
C ARG A 19 -8.01 -7.49 6.80
N ILE A 20 -6.89 -7.37 6.06
CA ILE A 20 -6.72 -8.06 4.78
C ILE A 20 -5.96 -9.38 4.92
N SER A 21 -5.70 -9.83 6.15
CA SER A 21 -4.93 -11.06 6.38
C SER A 21 -5.52 -12.28 5.66
N PRO A 22 -6.85 -12.46 5.52
CA PRO A 22 -7.38 -13.58 4.74
C PRO A 22 -6.97 -13.56 3.26
N LEU A 23 -6.53 -12.41 2.74
CA LEU A 23 -6.12 -12.26 1.34
C LEU A 23 -4.61 -12.36 1.14
N ARG A 24 -3.83 -12.56 2.22
CA ARG A 24 -2.36 -12.54 2.15
C ARG A 24 -1.79 -13.52 1.13
N GLY A 25 -2.43 -14.68 0.95
CA GLY A 25 -1.98 -15.66 -0.02
C GLY A 25 -2.03 -15.18 -1.47
N GLU A 26 -2.84 -14.16 -1.76
CA GLU A 26 -3.01 -13.60 -3.09
C GLU A 26 -2.16 -12.34 -3.31
N ILE A 27 -1.48 -11.85 -2.27
CA ILE A 27 -0.69 -10.63 -2.33
C ILE A 27 0.79 -11.00 -2.39
N GLU A 28 1.50 -10.47 -3.39
CA GLU A 28 2.93 -10.69 -3.51
C GLU A 28 3.73 -9.65 -2.75
N GLN A 29 3.36 -8.38 -2.87
CA GLN A 29 4.10 -7.29 -2.24
C GLN A 29 3.18 -6.14 -1.89
N ILE A 30 3.52 -5.39 -0.83
CA ILE A 30 2.84 -4.17 -0.42
C ILE A 30 3.91 -3.13 -0.12
N TYR A 31 3.75 -1.94 -0.70
CA TYR A 31 4.66 -0.82 -0.49
C TYR A 31 3.92 0.39 0.04
N LEU A 32 4.52 1.07 1.02
CA LEU A 32 4.08 2.39 1.46
C LEU A 32 4.89 3.44 0.71
N PHE A 33 4.23 4.44 0.14
CA PHE A 33 4.93 5.50 -0.59
C PHE A 33 4.28 6.85 -0.30
N GLY A 34 4.71 7.92 -0.98
CA GLY A 34 4.21 9.26 -0.75
C GLY A 34 4.76 9.89 0.52
N SER A 35 4.07 10.90 1.05
CA SER A 35 4.55 11.67 2.20
C SER A 35 4.75 10.81 3.45
N ARG A 36 3.92 9.77 3.63
CA ARG A 36 4.03 8.88 4.79
C ARG A 36 5.33 8.09 4.78
N SER A 37 5.82 7.70 3.60
CA SER A 37 7.08 6.97 3.49
C SER A 37 8.28 7.90 3.71
N ARG A 38 8.16 9.18 3.35
CA ARG A 38 9.23 10.16 3.52
C ARG A 38 9.35 10.69 4.96
N GLY A 39 8.29 10.53 5.76
CA GLY A 39 8.28 11.05 7.11
C GLY A 39 7.89 12.53 7.24
N ASP A 40 7.57 13.19 6.12
CA ASP A 40 7.13 14.60 6.12
C ASP A 40 5.60 14.73 6.07
N TRP A 41 4.92 13.68 6.53
CA TRP A 41 3.47 13.62 6.54
C TRP A 41 2.87 14.58 7.58
N ARG A 42 1.62 14.94 7.32
CA ARG A 42 0.79 15.68 8.28
C ARG A 42 -0.28 14.74 8.84
N PRO A 43 -0.89 15.07 10.00
CA PRO A 43 -1.91 14.19 10.58
C PRO A 43 -3.08 13.87 9.65
N ASP A 44 -3.38 14.75 8.68
CA ASP A 44 -4.46 14.56 7.73
C ASP A 44 -4.01 13.98 6.40
N SER A 45 -2.73 13.61 6.27
CA SER A 45 -2.21 13.00 5.04
C SER A 45 -2.75 11.59 4.86
N ASP A 46 -3.07 11.22 3.61
CA ASP A 46 -3.48 9.87 3.28
C ASP A 46 -2.30 8.91 3.36
N TYR A 47 -2.62 7.64 3.56
CA TYR A 47 -1.65 6.57 3.43
C TYR A 47 -1.71 6.06 2.00
N ASP A 48 -0.61 6.17 1.26
CA ASP A 48 -0.55 5.70 -0.12
C ASP A 48 0.11 4.32 -0.15
N LEU A 49 -0.66 3.31 -0.53
CA LEU A 49 -0.16 1.94 -0.62
C LEU A 49 -0.24 1.44 -2.05
N LEU A 50 0.80 0.74 -2.47
CA LEU A 50 0.82 0.02 -3.73
C LEU A 50 0.82 -1.47 -3.42
N ILE A 51 -0.14 -2.20 -3.99
CA ILE A 51 -0.30 -3.63 -3.75
C ILE A 51 -0.09 -4.38 -5.05
N VAL A 52 0.80 -5.36 -5.01
CA VAL A 52 1.05 -6.26 -6.14
C VAL A 52 0.37 -7.58 -5.84
N LEU A 53 -0.58 -7.95 -6.70
CA LEU A 53 -1.35 -9.18 -6.57
C LEU A 53 -0.83 -10.24 -7.54
N LYS A 54 -0.98 -11.51 -7.18
CA LYS A 54 -0.70 -12.62 -8.08
C LYS A 54 -1.65 -12.58 -9.28
N ARG A 55 -2.90 -12.22 -9.03
CA ARG A 55 -3.91 -12.04 -10.06
C ARG A 55 -4.93 -11.00 -9.58
N LYS A 56 -5.54 -10.30 -10.54
CA LYS A 56 -6.54 -9.29 -10.22
C LYS A 56 -7.93 -9.92 -10.34
N ASP A 57 -8.48 -10.31 -9.20
CA ASP A 57 -9.79 -10.92 -9.05
C ASP A 57 -10.68 -9.92 -8.33
N ARG A 58 -11.90 -9.74 -8.80
CA ARG A 58 -12.84 -8.78 -8.22
C ARG A 58 -13.04 -9.00 -6.72
N ARG A 59 -13.15 -10.26 -6.30
CA ARG A 59 -13.35 -10.59 -4.89
C ARG A 59 -12.16 -10.14 -4.04
N ILE A 60 -10.94 -10.29 -4.58
CA ILE A 60 -9.73 -9.86 -3.88
C ILE A 60 -9.70 -8.35 -3.78
N VAL A 61 -9.96 -7.64 -4.88
CA VAL A 61 -9.96 -6.18 -4.91
C VAL A 61 -11.03 -5.63 -3.97
N ASP A 62 -12.24 -6.19 -4.00
CA ASP A 62 -13.32 -5.78 -3.10
C ASP A 62 -12.93 -5.98 -1.65
N GLY A 63 -12.27 -7.10 -1.32
CA GLY A 63 -11.80 -7.37 0.04
C GLY A 63 -10.75 -6.36 0.51
N LEU A 64 -9.87 -5.93 -0.39
CA LEU A 64 -8.89 -4.89 -0.06
C LEU A 64 -9.57 -3.56 0.26
N TYR A 65 -10.57 -3.17 -0.54
CA TYR A 65 -11.31 -1.93 -0.28
C TYR A 65 -12.20 -2.04 0.95
N ASP A 66 -12.70 -3.23 1.30
CA ASP A 66 -13.39 -3.43 2.57
C ASP A 66 -12.45 -3.15 3.74
N GLY A 67 -11.19 -3.57 3.63
CA GLY A 67 -10.18 -3.26 4.62
C GLY A 67 -9.91 -1.76 4.75
N VAL A 68 -9.85 -1.06 3.61
CA VAL A 68 -9.70 0.41 3.60
C VAL A 68 -10.87 1.06 4.33
N MET A 69 -12.10 0.60 4.06
CA MET A 69 -13.29 1.16 4.69
C MET A 69 -13.31 0.90 6.19
N ASP A 70 -12.93 -0.31 6.61
CA ASP A 70 -12.86 -0.64 8.04
C ASP A 70 -11.89 0.27 8.78
N VAL A 71 -10.73 0.53 8.18
CA VAL A 71 -9.73 1.42 8.77
C VAL A 71 -10.28 2.84 8.85
N LEU A 72 -10.91 3.32 7.77
CA LEU A 72 -11.48 4.66 7.73
C LEU A 72 -12.53 4.85 8.83
N LEU A 73 -13.44 3.88 8.97
CA LEU A 73 -14.50 3.95 9.98
C LEU A 73 -13.95 3.85 11.40
N SER A 74 -12.86 3.13 11.60
CA SER A 74 -12.28 2.93 12.93
C SER A 74 -11.33 4.05 13.35
N THR A 75 -10.61 4.66 12.41
CA THR A 75 -9.53 5.60 12.73
C THR A 75 -9.75 7.00 12.15
N GLY A 76 -10.66 7.14 11.19
CA GLY A 76 -10.81 8.38 10.43
C GLY A 76 -9.69 8.59 9.41
N ARG A 77 -8.80 7.62 9.21
CA ARG A 77 -7.67 7.73 8.28
C ARG A 77 -7.99 7.03 6.97
N LEU A 78 -7.65 7.68 5.86
CA LEU A 78 -7.88 7.15 4.52
C LEU A 78 -6.62 6.48 3.98
N ILE A 79 -6.81 5.28 3.43
CA ILE A 79 -5.76 4.57 2.71
C ILE A 79 -6.12 4.62 1.23
N SER A 80 -5.20 5.14 0.42
CA SER A 80 -5.34 5.21 -1.02
C SER A 80 -4.56 4.05 -1.64
N LEU A 81 -5.25 3.20 -2.41
CA LEU A 81 -4.64 2.00 -2.98
C LEU A 81 -4.34 2.18 -4.46
N LYS A 82 -3.16 1.67 -4.86
CA LYS A 82 -2.83 1.41 -6.26
C LYS A 82 -2.57 -0.08 -6.36
N ILE A 83 -3.38 -0.76 -7.17
CA ILE A 83 -3.39 -2.22 -7.24
C ILE A 83 -2.94 -2.67 -8.62
N PHE A 84 -1.90 -3.49 -8.66
CA PHE A 84 -1.35 -4.04 -9.91
C PHE A 84 -1.17 -5.54 -9.77
N THR A 85 -1.26 -6.27 -10.89
CA THR A 85 -0.78 -7.64 -10.93
C THR A 85 0.73 -7.63 -11.04
N ARG A 86 1.36 -8.78 -10.82
CA ARG A 86 2.81 -8.90 -10.96
C ARG A 86 3.28 -8.50 -12.34
N SER A 87 2.58 -8.94 -13.39
CA SER A 87 2.98 -8.59 -14.76
C SER A 87 2.79 -7.10 -15.05
N GLU A 88 1.72 -6.49 -14.54
CA GLU A 88 1.53 -5.05 -14.67
C GLU A 88 2.61 -4.27 -13.95
N PHE A 89 2.97 -4.71 -12.74
CA PHE A 89 4.00 -4.05 -11.95
C PHE A 89 5.37 -4.17 -12.61
N ASP A 90 5.70 -5.36 -13.14
CA ASP A 90 6.96 -5.57 -13.84
C ASP A 90 7.06 -4.69 -15.08
N ARG A 91 5.96 -4.53 -15.83
CA ARG A 91 5.91 -3.63 -16.98
C ARG A 91 6.11 -2.18 -16.54
N LEU A 92 5.44 -1.77 -15.46
CA LEU A 92 5.54 -0.41 -14.95
C LEU A 92 6.97 -0.10 -14.50
N ARG A 93 7.65 -1.07 -13.87
CA ARG A 93 9.03 -0.91 -13.41
C ARG A 93 10.01 -0.70 -14.56
N SER A 94 9.70 -1.21 -15.75
CA SER A 94 10.57 -1.07 -16.92
C SER A 94 10.47 0.33 -17.56
N ILE A 95 9.50 1.13 -17.15
CA ILE A 95 9.28 2.48 -17.68
C ILE A 95 9.80 3.49 -16.66
N PRO A 96 10.79 4.34 -17.03
CA PRO A 96 11.40 5.27 -16.07
C PRO A 96 10.52 6.51 -15.84
N THR A 97 9.33 6.32 -15.26
CA THR A 97 8.42 7.41 -14.93
C THR A 97 8.81 8.05 -13.59
N PRO A 98 8.43 9.33 -13.36
CA PRO A 98 8.64 9.95 -12.05
C PRO A 98 8.03 9.16 -10.90
N PHE A 99 6.85 8.56 -11.12
CA PHE A 99 6.19 7.73 -10.11
C PHE A 99 7.07 6.55 -9.69
N MET A 100 7.62 5.81 -10.68
CA MET A 100 8.46 4.66 -10.37
C MET A 100 9.79 5.06 -9.76
N GLN A 101 10.37 6.17 -10.21
CA GLN A 101 11.61 6.67 -9.62
C GLN A 101 11.40 7.01 -8.15
N ASN A 102 10.30 7.68 -7.83
CA ASN A 102 9.98 8.04 -6.44
C ASN A 102 9.68 6.80 -5.60
N LEU A 103 8.95 5.83 -6.15
CA LEU A 103 8.65 4.58 -5.45
C LEU A 103 9.92 3.81 -5.12
N MET A 104 10.83 3.69 -6.09
CA MET A 104 12.09 2.95 -5.89
C MET A 104 13.00 3.65 -4.88
N ARG A 105 12.96 4.97 -4.82
CA ARG A 105 13.81 5.74 -3.90
C ARG A 105 13.21 5.86 -2.51
N GLU A 106 11.89 6.09 -2.41
CA GLU A 106 11.23 6.46 -1.15
C GLU A 106 10.28 5.40 -0.61
N GLY A 107 9.89 4.42 -1.44
CA GLY A 107 8.93 3.41 -1.02
C GLY A 107 9.45 2.52 0.08
N ILE A 108 8.55 2.08 0.95
CA ILE A 108 8.85 1.17 2.05
C ILE A 108 8.06 -0.12 1.83
N LYS A 109 8.77 -1.22 1.75
CA LYS A 109 8.10 -2.53 1.63
C LYS A 109 7.58 -2.94 3.00
N ILE A 110 6.28 -3.17 3.10
CA ILE A 110 5.62 -3.54 4.36
C ILE A 110 4.95 -4.91 4.30
N GLY A 111 5.00 -5.54 3.17
CA GLY A 111 4.42 -6.88 3.03
C GLY A 111 4.75 -7.60 1.76
#